data_eb8d8ef0c844588ba829c616f5c55a7f
#
_entry.id   eb8d8ef0c844588ba829c616f5c55a7f
#
_cell.length_a   1.000
_cell.length_b   1.000
_cell.length_c   1.000
_cell.angle_alpha   90.00
_cell.angle_beta   90.00
_cell.angle_gamma   90.00
#
_symmetry.space_group_name_H-M   'P 1'
#
loop_
_entity.id
_entity.type
_entity.pdbx_description
1 polymer ?
#
loop_
_entity_poly.entity_id
_entity_poly.type
_entity_poly.pdbx_seq_one_letter_code
_entity_poly.pdbx_strand_id
1 'polypeptide(L)'
;MNTLIAIGNEIKTYRLQAGLSQEELSKISGVERAQLSRIESGEVLGVTYATVEKIFNSLGRRLETKEIVAEEKLVIHPFVKWAGGKTQLLDVIQSHMPNDYNRYFEPFVGGGALLYRLQPDAFSINDANGELISVYECFQDDELFNMLKNELIKHENNHSEEYYYMIREMDKDAEFINLPKYIRAARMIYLNKACFNGLYRVNSKGYFNVPSGKKKIVNCFDRDNFENLRLFFKTKKSAITNQDFEKAVKNAKSGDFVYFDPPYDTWEDKDSFTSYDKNAFGKEEQKRLADVYKRLSNKGVYVILSNHNTDFIRELYKDFHINVVPAKRMINSKADGRGEVEEVLVTNYE
;
A
#
# COMPACT_ATOMS: atom_id res chain seq x y z
N MET A 1 11.39 9.04 -13.85
CA MET A 1 12.43 9.65 -14.74
C MET A 1 11.72 10.72 -15.54
N ASN A 2 12.16 11.96 -15.46
CA ASN A 2 11.46 13.06 -16.13
C ASN A 2 11.45 12.80 -17.64
N THR A 3 10.28 12.70 -18.25
CA THR A 3 10.07 12.35 -19.67
C THR A 3 10.93 13.20 -20.64
N LEU A 4 11.20 14.44 -20.26
CA LEU A 4 12.01 15.38 -21.05
C LEU A 4 13.51 15.08 -20.98
N ILE A 5 14.01 14.56 -19.86
CA ILE A 5 15.41 14.08 -19.74
C ILE A 5 15.60 12.82 -20.61
N ALA A 6 14.61 11.96 -20.69
CA ALA A 6 14.63 10.77 -21.54
C ALA A 6 14.70 11.18 -23.03
N ILE A 7 13.90 12.15 -23.47
CA ILE A 7 13.89 12.68 -24.83
C ILE A 7 15.27 13.29 -25.22
N GLY A 8 15.87 14.07 -24.31
CA GLY A 8 17.19 14.64 -24.55
C GLY A 8 18.29 13.58 -24.77
N ASN A 9 18.26 12.53 -23.95
CA ASN A 9 19.16 11.38 -24.05
C ASN A 9 18.93 10.59 -25.36
N GLU A 10 17.69 10.41 -25.79
CA GLU A 10 17.36 9.76 -27.05
C GLU A 10 17.90 10.59 -28.28
N ILE A 11 17.64 11.89 -28.28
CA ILE A 11 18.18 12.79 -29.32
C ILE A 11 19.69 12.66 -29.40
N LYS A 12 20.39 12.74 -28.28
CA LYS A 12 21.85 12.58 -28.22
C LYS A 12 22.30 11.23 -28.78
N THR A 13 21.59 10.15 -28.38
CA THR A 13 21.89 8.79 -28.84
C THR A 13 21.74 8.67 -30.36
N TYR A 14 20.61 9.12 -30.92
CA TYR A 14 20.35 9.04 -32.35
C TYR A 14 21.29 9.93 -33.17
N ARG A 15 21.65 11.14 -32.68
CA ARG A 15 22.64 11.99 -33.29
C ARG A 15 24.00 11.31 -33.39
N LEU A 16 24.47 10.69 -32.32
CA LEU A 16 25.73 9.96 -32.27
C LEU A 16 25.71 8.73 -33.19
N GLN A 17 24.62 8.00 -33.25
CA GLN A 17 24.43 6.88 -34.19
C GLN A 17 24.46 7.32 -35.66
N ALA A 18 23.97 8.53 -35.95
CA ALA A 18 24.01 9.13 -37.27
C ALA A 18 25.39 9.75 -37.62
N GLY A 19 26.35 9.71 -36.67
CA GLY A 19 27.69 10.30 -36.88
C GLY A 19 27.71 11.82 -36.90
N LEU A 20 26.66 12.50 -36.44
CA LEU A 20 26.51 13.95 -36.51
C LEU A 20 27.06 14.65 -35.25
N SER A 21 27.74 15.78 -35.44
CA SER A 21 28.01 16.75 -34.38
C SER A 21 26.74 17.54 -34.02
N GLN A 22 26.72 18.22 -32.90
CA GLN A 22 25.61 19.12 -32.52
C GLN A 22 25.45 20.27 -33.52
N GLU A 23 26.56 20.74 -34.16
CA GLU A 23 26.52 21.79 -35.15
C GLU A 23 25.88 21.33 -36.46
N GLU A 24 26.21 20.13 -36.92
CA GLU A 24 25.58 19.53 -38.10
C GLU A 24 24.10 19.26 -37.90
N LEU A 25 23.71 18.70 -36.75
CA LEU A 25 22.29 18.51 -36.43
C LEU A 25 21.55 19.84 -36.32
N SER A 26 22.19 20.89 -35.78
CA SER A 26 21.63 22.26 -35.72
C SER A 26 21.33 22.78 -37.12
N LYS A 27 22.27 22.64 -38.08
CA LYS A 27 22.09 23.07 -39.48
C LYS A 27 20.97 22.31 -40.18
N ILE A 28 20.85 21.00 -39.96
CA ILE A 28 19.86 20.15 -40.62
C ILE A 28 18.45 20.37 -40.01
N SER A 29 18.36 20.52 -38.70
CA SER A 29 17.08 20.66 -37.98
C SER A 29 16.55 22.10 -37.95
N GLY A 30 17.42 23.08 -38.20
CA GLY A 30 17.11 24.50 -38.03
C GLY A 30 16.90 24.91 -36.55
N VAL A 31 17.36 24.09 -35.61
CA VAL A 31 17.31 24.37 -34.17
C VAL A 31 18.68 24.88 -33.72
N GLU A 32 18.72 25.98 -32.99
CA GLU A 32 19.98 26.57 -32.53
C GLU A 32 20.84 25.59 -31.74
N ARG A 33 22.15 25.55 -32.02
CA ARG A 33 23.08 24.63 -31.33
C ARG A 33 23.03 24.76 -29.80
N ALA A 34 22.90 25.99 -29.27
CA ALA A 34 22.79 26.23 -27.84
C ALA A 34 21.50 25.60 -27.23
N GLN A 35 20.39 25.65 -27.99
CA GLN A 35 19.13 25.02 -27.58
C GLN A 35 19.26 23.49 -27.68
N LEU A 36 19.87 22.95 -28.72
CA LEU A 36 20.11 21.53 -28.89
C LEU A 36 20.97 20.97 -27.73
N SER A 37 22.05 21.67 -27.36
CA SER A 37 22.92 21.30 -26.27
C SER A 37 22.15 21.23 -24.92
N ARG A 38 21.28 22.21 -24.64
CA ARG A 38 20.43 22.23 -23.44
C ARG A 38 19.43 21.08 -23.41
N ILE A 39 18.83 20.78 -24.58
CA ILE A 39 17.90 19.63 -24.68
C ILE A 39 18.64 18.32 -24.40
N GLU A 40 19.82 18.10 -24.99
CA GLU A 40 20.63 16.90 -24.78
C GLU A 40 21.18 16.77 -23.34
N SER A 41 21.35 17.89 -22.62
CA SER A 41 21.73 17.89 -21.18
C SER A 41 20.54 17.74 -20.22
N GLY A 42 19.31 17.72 -20.73
CA GLY A 42 18.10 17.60 -19.93
C GLY A 42 17.52 18.92 -19.43
N GLU A 43 18.07 20.08 -19.87
CA GLU A 43 17.54 21.40 -19.60
C GLU A 43 16.43 21.74 -20.61
N VAL A 44 15.18 21.53 -20.22
CA VAL A 44 14.05 21.57 -21.17
C VAL A 44 13.09 22.75 -20.96
N LEU A 45 13.45 23.75 -20.16
CA LEU A 45 12.65 24.96 -19.99
C LEU A 45 12.47 25.70 -21.33
N GLY A 46 11.23 25.84 -21.79
CA GLY A 46 10.87 26.55 -23.02
C GLY A 46 11.01 25.73 -24.32
N VAL A 47 11.25 24.42 -24.26
CA VAL A 47 11.29 23.55 -25.43
C VAL A 47 9.85 23.17 -25.82
N THR A 48 9.48 23.47 -27.09
CA THR A 48 8.15 23.11 -27.60
C THR A 48 8.18 21.74 -28.30
N TYR A 49 6.99 21.08 -28.37
CA TYR A 49 6.81 19.85 -29.14
C TYR A 49 7.35 19.98 -30.59
N ALA A 50 7.01 21.09 -31.25
CA ALA A 50 7.46 21.36 -32.61
C ALA A 50 9.01 21.41 -32.75
N THR A 51 9.71 21.88 -31.71
CA THR A 51 11.20 21.87 -31.72
C THR A 51 11.73 20.43 -31.61
N VAL A 52 11.17 19.61 -30.75
CA VAL A 52 11.56 18.20 -30.60
C VAL A 52 11.25 17.43 -31.88
N GLU A 53 10.06 17.61 -32.43
CA GLU A 53 9.63 16.96 -33.68
C GLU A 53 10.58 17.29 -34.87
N LYS A 54 11.00 18.55 -35.02
CA LYS A 54 11.98 18.94 -36.02
C LYS A 54 13.31 18.19 -35.87
N ILE A 55 13.80 18.05 -34.66
CA ILE A 55 15.05 17.33 -34.39
C ILE A 55 14.88 15.85 -34.74
N PHE A 56 13.81 15.19 -34.32
CA PHE A 56 13.56 13.77 -34.62
C PHE A 56 13.42 13.54 -36.13
N ASN A 57 12.66 14.38 -36.84
CA ASN A 57 12.51 14.31 -38.31
C ASN A 57 13.86 14.44 -39.02
N SER A 58 14.73 15.33 -38.53
CA SER A 58 16.08 15.53 -39.11
C SER A 58 17.01 14.33 -38.87
N LEU A 59 16.71 13.50 -37.87
CA LEU A 59 17.41 12.24 -37.59
C LEU A 59 16.77 11.04 -38.29
N GLY A 60 15.77 11.26 -39.17
CA GLY A 60 15.03 10.20 -39.86
C GLY A 60 14.14 9.39 -38.91
N ARG A 61 13.74 9.98 -37.80
CA ARG A 61 12.88 9.37 -36.79
C ARG A 61 11.54 10.10 -36.68
N ARG A 62 10.48 9.40 -36.32
CA ARG A 62 9.18 10.01 -35.98
C ARG A 62 9.02 10.07 -34.47
N LEU A 63 8.55 11.21 -33.98
CA LEU A 63 8.05 11.30 -32.61
C LEU A 63 6.67 10.65 -32.59
N GLU A 64 6.57 9.46 -32.01
CA GLU A 64 5.27 8.84 -31.73
C GLU A 64 4.71 9.42 -30.43
N THR A 65 3.67 10.25 -30.56
CA THR A 65 2.85 10.59 -29.40
C THR A 65 1.94 9.40 -29.11
N LYS A 66 2.24 8.62 -28.08
CA LYS A 66 1.21 7.82 -27.46
C LYS A 66 0.34 8.76 -26.64
N GLU A 67 -0.98 8.77 -26.92
CA GLU A 67 -1.92 9.27 -25.92
C GLU A 67 -1.58 8.56 -24.61
N ILE A 68 -1.11 9.32 -23.63
CA ILE A 68 -1.13 8.85 -22.24
C ILE A 68 -2.62 8.96 -21.87
N VAL A 69 -3.39 7.94 -22.21
CA VAL A 69 -4.65 7.69 -21.53
C VAL A 69 -4.22 7.44 -20.10
N ALA A 70 -4.42 8.42 -19.24
CA ALA A 70 -4.27 8.21 -17.81
C ALA A 70 -5.13 6.98 -17.51
N GLU A 71 -4.51 5.85 -17.13
CA GLU A 71 -5.28 4.67 -16.74
C GLU A 71 -6.26 5.15 -15.69
N GLU A 72 -7.56 5.10 -16.03
CA GLU A 72 -8.60 5.44 -15.05
C GLU A 72 -8.40 4.52 -13.85
N LYS A 73 -8.12 5.13 -12.70
CA LYS A 73 -7.97 4.35 -11.47
C LYS A 73 -9.26 3.57 -11.22
N LEU A 74 -9.12 2.30 -10.95
CA LEU A 74 -10.24 1.44 -10.59
C LEU A 74 -10.91 1.98 -9.30
N VAL A 75 -12.23 1.93 -9.24
CA VAL A 75 -12.95 2.24 -8.00
C VAL A 75 -12.84 1.03 -7.08
N ILE A 76 -11.91 1.08 -6.13
CA ILE A 76 -11.61 -0.01 -5.20
C ILE A 76 -11.78 0.49 -3.76
N HIS A 77 -12.40 -0.35 -2.93
CA HIS A 77 -12.57 -0.14 -1.50
C HIS A 77 -12.03 -1.32 -0.71
N PRO A 78 -11.59 -1.12 0.57
CA PRO A 78 -11.24 -2.22 1.44
C PRO A 78 -12.36 -3.26 1.54
N PHE A 79 -12.03 -4.53 1.31
CA PHE A 79 -13.00 -5.64 1.34
C PHE A 79 -13.46 -6.00 2.75
N VAL A 80 -12.70 -5.61 3.77
CA VAL A 80 -13.01 -5.76 5.20
C VAL A 80 -12.89 -4.44 5.94
N LYS A 81 -13.56 -4.31 7.06
CA LYS A 81 -13.28 -3.28 8.05
C LYS A 81 -12.06 -3.71 8.84
N TRP A 82 -11.04 -2.86 8.87
CA TRP A 82 -9.81 -3.15 9.59
C TRP A 82 -9.52 -2.06 10.61
N ALA A 83 -9.11 -2.46 11.83
CA ALA A 83 -8.75 -1.51 12.87
C ALA A 83 -7.54 -0.68 12.40
N GLY A 84 -7.52 0.61 12.71
CA GLY A 84 -6.46 1.51 12.26
C GLY A 84 -6.59 1.97 10.80
N GLY A 85 -7.71 1.69 10.11
CA GLY A 85 -7.92 2.13 8.71
C GLY A 85 -7.69 3.63 8.54
N LYS A 86 -6.79 4.02 7.65
CA LYS A 86 -6.27 5.39 7.46
C LYS A 86 -7.12 6.30 6.56
N THR A 87 -8.39 5.96 6.32
CA THR A 87 -9.23 6.69 5.35
C THR A 87 -9.25 8.21 5.59
N GLN A 88 -9.15 8.66 6.85
CA GLN A 88 -9.12 10.09 7.19
C GLN A 88 -7.75 10.75 6.97
N LEU A 89 -6.68 9.96 6.97
CA LEU A 89 -5.30 10.46 6.83
C LEU A 89 -4.73 10.24 5.43
N LEU A 90 -5.47 9.59 4.51
CA LEU A 90 -4.97 9.26 3.18
C LEU A 90 -4.45 10.49 2.42
N ASP A 91 -5.20 11.60 2.45
CA ASP A 91 -4.81 12.82 1.76
C ASP A 91 -3.55 13.44 2.39
N VAL A 92 -3.44 13.39 3.73
CA VAL A 92 -2.26 13.88 4.45
C VAL A 92 -1.06 12.98 4.19
N ILE A 93 -1.22 11.64 4.24
CA ILE A 93 -0.15 10.70 3.89
C ILE A 93 0.32 10.96 2.47
N GLN A 94 -0.61 11.09 1.53
CA GLN A 94 -0.31 11.32 0.12
C GLN A 94 0.44 12.64 -0.12
N SER A 95 0.13 13.70 0.65
CA SER A 95 0.85 14.99 0.54
C SER A 95 2.30 14.94 1.05
N HIS A 96 2.64 13.94 1.85
CA HIS A 96 4.00 13.70 2.35
C HIS A 96 4.76 12.65 1.55
N MET A 97 4.15 12.04 0.52
CA MET A 97 4.82 11.02 -0.29
C MET A 97 5.87 11.63 -1.21
N PRO A 98 6.91 10.87 -1.58
CA PRO A 98 7.84 11.29 -2.62
C PRO A 98 7.10 11.45 -3.95
N ASN A 99 7.50 12.45 -4.75
CA ASN A 99 6.88 12.70 -6.06
C ASN A 99 7.02 11.52 -7.02
N ASP A 100 8.16 10.83 -6.95
CA ASP A 100 8.47 9.66 -7.79
C ASP A 100 9.09 8.56 -6.93
N TYR A 101 8.71 7.32 -7.19
CA TYR A 101 9.33 6.12 -6.58
C TYR A 101 9.26 4.92 -7.54
N ASN A 102 10.16 3.94 -7.34
CA ASN A 102 10.24 2.78 -8.21
C ASN A 102 9.20 1.71 -7.89
N ARG A 103 9.14 1.28 -6.61
CA ARG A 103 8.21 0.27 -6.10
C ARG A 103 7.63 0.71 -4.76
N TYR A 104 6.41 0.28 -4.50
CA TYR A 104 5.71 0.52 -3.24
C TYR A 104 5.79 -0.70 -2.32
N PHE A 105 6.02 -0.47 -1.03
CA PHE A 105 6.01 -1.52 0.00
C PHE A 105 5.09 -1.13 1.15
N GLU A 106 4.21 -2.06 1.56
CA GLU A 106 3.30 -1.88 2.71
C GLU A 106 3.34 -3.14 3.58
N PRO A 107 4.30 -3.22 4.54
CA PRO A 107 4.52 -4.44 5.35
C PRO A 107 3.47 -4.67 6.44
N PHE A 108 2.59 -3.72 6.68
CA PHE A 108 1.43 -3.80 7.57
C PHE A 108 0.18 -3.39 6.78
N VAL A 109 -0.18 -4.14 5.73
CA VAL A 109 -1.18 -3.69 4.75
C VAL A 109 -2.59 -3.60 5.32
N GLY A 110 -2.94 -4.43 6.32
CA GLY A 110 -4.28 -4.45 6.86
C GLY A 110 -5.37 -4.52 5.79
N GLY A 111 -6.30 -3.57 5.80
CA GLY A 111 -7.36 -3.46 4.79
C GLY A 111 -6.95 -2.86 3.45
N GLY A 112 -5.71 -2.43 3.26
CA GLY A 112 -5.16 -1.93 2.00
C GLY A 112 -5.63 -0.52 1.59
N ALA A 113 -6.03 0.31 2.53
CA ALA A 113 -6.62 1.61 2.20
C ALA A 113 -5.67 2.51 1.38
N LEU A 114 -4.38 2.59 1.75
CA LEU A 114 -3.39 3.37 1.03
C LEU A 114 -3.02 2.70 -0.30
N LEU A 115 -2.81 1.38 -0.33
CA LEU A 115 -2.57 0.62 -1.55
C LEU A 115 -3.63 0.92 -2.63
N TYR A 116 -4.92 0.89 -2.25
CA TYR A 116 -6.02 1.13 -3.19
C TYR A 116 -6.15 2.59 -3.60
N ARG A 117 -5.76 3.51 -2.74
CA ARG A 117 -5.69 4.94 -3.10
C ARG A 117 -4.60 5.23 -4.13
N LEU A 118 -3.44 4.56 -3.99
CA LEU A 118 -2.28 4.78 -4.83
C LEU A 118 -2.36 3.99 -6.15
N GLN A 119 -2.77 2.73 -6.09
CA GLN A 119 -2.77 1.76 -7.19
C GLN A 119 -1.43 1.72 -7.94
N PRO A 120 -0.32 1.45 -7.23
CA PRO A 120 1.01 1.46 -7.83
C PRO A 120 1.19 0.32 -8.85
N ASP A 121 2.02 0.53 -9.90
CA ASP A 121 2.29 -0.47 -10.93
C ASP A 121 3.11 -1.65 -10.44
N ALA A 122 3.95 -1.40 -9.42
CA ALA A 122 4.79 -2.43 -8.80
C ALA A 122 4.78 -2.27 -7.28
N PHE A 123 4.36 -3.32 -6.56
CA PHE A 123 4.27 -3.26 -5.10
C PHE A 123 4.54 -4.60 -4.42
N SER A 124 4.85 -4.51 -3.13
CA SER A 124 4.95 -5.65 -2.22
C SER A 124 4.16 -5.35 -0.96
N ILE A 125 3.19 -6.20 -0.66
CA ILE A 125 2.37 -6.10 0.55
C ILE A 125 2.61 -7.28 1.47
N ASN A 126 2.45 -7.04 2.76
CA ASN A 126 2.60 -8.04 3.79
C ASN A 126 1.66 -7.77 4.95
N ASP A 127 1.26 -8.80 5.64
CA ASP A 127 0.63 -8.70 6.96
C ASP A 127 0.98 -9.95 7.78
N ALA A 128 1.04 -9.81 9.09
CA ALA A 128 1.24 -10.93 10.00
C ALA A 128 0.01 -11.84 10.07
N ASN A 129 -1.17 -11.34 9.69
CA ASN A 129 -2.41 -12.09 9.67
C ASN A 129 -2.53 -12.96 8.41
N GLY A 130 -2.28 -14.27 8.54
CA GLY A 130 -2.30 -15.20 7.42
C GLY A 130 -3.69 -15.42 6.79
N GLU A 131 -4.80 -15.25 7.56
CA GLU A 131 -6.14 -15.31 6.99
C GLU A 131 -6.41 -14.10 6.09
N LEU A 132 -5.98 -12.90 6.51
CA LEU A 132 -6.06 -11.68 5.70
C LEU A 132 -5.25 -11.82 4.40
N ILE A 133 -4.02 -12.32 4.51
CA ILE A 133 -3.16 -12.55 3.34
C ILE A 133 -3.78 -13.57 2.39
N SER A 134 -4.44 -14.61 2.90
CA SER A 134 -5.16 -15.58 2.05
C SER A 134 -6.23 -14.91 1.18
N VAL A 135 -6.86 -13.83 1.64
CA VAL A 135 -7.82 -13.06 0.82
C VAL A 135 -7.11 -12.35 -0.33
N TYR A 136 -6.01 -11.66 -0.04
CA TYR A 136 -5.21 -10.98 -1.07
C TYR A 136 -4.72 -11.95 -2.14
N GLU A 137 -4.23 -13.12 -1.73
CA GLU A 137 -3.77 -14.17 -2.65
C GLU A 137 -4.91 -14.70 -3.55
N CYS A 138 -6.15 -14.76 -3.05
CA CYS A 138 -7.31 -15.15 -3.87
C CYS A 138 -7.62 -14.15 -4.98
N PHE A 139 -7.27 -12.87 -4.85
CA PHE A 139 -7.45 -11.90 -5.92
C PHE A 139 -6.41 -12.01 -7.05
N GLN A 140 -5.27 -12.66 -6.81
CA GLN A 140 -4.23 -12.87 -7.83
C GLN A 140 -4.52 -14.05 -8.76
N ASP A 141 -5.32 -15.01 -8.30
CA ASP A 141 -5.56 -16.30 -8.99
C ASP A 141 -7.05 -16.45 -9.35
N ASP A 142 -7.34 -16.71 -10.63
CA ASP A 142 -8.73 -16.80 -11.11
C ASP A 142 -9.50 -17.99 -10.54
N GLU A 143 -8.83 -19.12 -10.32
CA GLU A 143 -9.46 -20.30 -9.75
C GLU A 143 -9.80 -20.08 -8.28
N LEU A 144 -8.83 -19.59 -7.51
CA LEU A 144 -9.04 -19.22 -6.09
C LEU A 144 -10.09 -18.12 -5.95
N PHE A 145 -10.11 -17.14 -6.84
CA PHE A 145 -11.14 -16.09 -6.84
C PHE A 145 -12.54 -16.64 -7.04
N ASN A 146 -12.73 -17.52 -8.02
CA ASN A 146 -14.02 -18.15 -8.28
C ASN A 146 -14.46 -19.04 -7.11
N MET A 147 -13.54 -19.77 -6.49
CA MET A 147 -13.82 -20.58 -5.29
C MET A 147 -14.19 -19.70 -4.11
N LEU A 148 -13.45 -18.60 -3.87
CA LEU A 148 -13.76 -17.61 -2.84
C LEU A 148 -15.16 -17.02 -3.01
N LYS A 149 -15.48 -16.58 -4.24
CA LYS A 149 -16.80 -16.04 -4.57
C LYS A 149 -17.92 -17.01 -4.23
N ASN A 150 -17.79 -18.28 -4.65
CA ASN A 150 -18.81 -19.31 -4.41
C ASN A 150 -18.98 -19.56 -2.90
N GLU A 151 -17.90 -19.61 -2.14
CA GLU A 151 -17.95 -19.82 -0.69
C GLU A 151 -18.56 -18.60 0.04
N LEU A 152 -18.28 -17.37 -0.40
CA LEU A 152 -18.91 -16.15 0.15
C LEU A 152 -20.43 -16.14 -0.10
N ILE A 153 -20.89 -16.49 -1.30
CA ILE A 153 -22.32 -16.62 -1.63
C ILE A 153 -22.97 -17.70 -0.76
N LYS A 154 -22.29 -18.82 -0.56
CA LYS A 154 -22.76 -19.87 0.35
C LYS A 154 -22.90 -19.37 1.79
N HIS A 155 -21.95 -18.59 2.31
CA HIS A 155 -22.04 -17.96 3.62
C HIS A 155 -23.22 -16.96 3.71
N GLU A 156 -23.47 -16.17 2.67
CA GLU A 156 -24.61 -15.27 2.60
C GLU A 156 -25.95 -16.02 2.70
N ASN A 157 -26.09 -17.08 1.90
CA ASN A 157 -27.32 -17.88 1.82
C ASN A 157 -27.64 -18.67 3.10
N ASN A 158 -26.60 -19.05 3.86
CA ASN A 158 -26.77 -19.83 5.09
C ASN A 158 -26.74 -18.96 6.35
N HIS A 159 -26.64 -17.61 6.20
CA HIS A 159 -26.43 -16.73 7.34
C HIS A 159 -27.58 -16.83 8.37
N SER A 160 -27.21 -17.21 9.58
CA SER A 160 -28.00 -17.14 10.81
C SER A 160 -27.06 -16.91 11.99
N GLU A 161 -27.59 -16.69 13.19
CA GLU A 161 -26.75 -16.54 14.38
C GLU A 161 -26.04 -17.87 14.71
N GLU A 162 -26.72 -19.00 14.56
CA GLU A 162 -26.15 -20.33 14.76
C GLU A 162 -25.03 -20.61 13.73
N TYR A 163 -25.30 -20.32 12.47
CA TYR A 163 -24.30 -20.46 11.39
C TYR A 163 -23.07 -19.57 11.64
N TYR A 164 -23.29 -18.33 12.12
CA TYR A 164 -22.17 -17.45 12.49
C TYR A 164 -21.26 -18.09 13.51
N TYR A 165 -21.81 -18.62 14.60
CA TYR A 165 -21.01 -19.25 15.64
C TYR A 165 -20.35 -20.56 15.16
N MET A 166 -21.00 -21.32 14.31
CA MET A 166 -20.39 -22.52 13.67
C MET A 166 -19.14 -22.12 12.86
N ILE A 167 -19.25 -21.12 11.99
CA ILE A 167 -18.11 -20.64 11.19
C ILE A 167 -17.03 -20.00 12.08
N ARG A 168 -17.43 -19.30 13.15
CA ARG A 168 -16.47 -18.71 14.08
C ARG A 168 -15.61 -19.77 14.77
N GLU A 169 -16.20 -20.88 15.16
CA GLU A 169 -15.51 -21.95 15.91
C GLU A 169 -14.56 -22.79 15.05
N MET A 170 -14.57 -22.63 13.72
CA MET A 170 -13.73 -23.42 12.80
C MET A 170 -12.23 -23.32 13.12
N ASP A 171 -11.73 -22.18 13.60
CA ASP A 171 -10.32 -21.98 13.93
C ASP A 171 -9.85 -22.70 15.20
N LYS A 172 -10.76 -23.35 15.94
CA LYS A 172 -10.42 -24.21 17.07
C LYS A 172 -10.02 -25.63 16.64
N ASP A 173 -10.34 -26.01 15.41
CA ASP A 173 -9.92 -27.27 14.83
C ASP A 173 -8.44 -27.18 14.44
N ALA A 174 -7.64 -28.18 14.83
CA ALA A 174 -6.22 -28.26 14.50
C ALA A 174 -5.97 -28.31 12.98
N GLU A 175 -6.90 -28.87 12.22
CA GLU A 175 -6.82 -28.96 10.76
C GLU A 175 -7.22 -27.66 10.05
N PHE A 176 -7.70 -26.65 10.75
CA PHE A 176 -8.12 -25.38 10.16
C PHE A 176 -7.03 -24.74 9.30
N ILE A 177 -5.78 -24.76 9.77
CA ILE A 177 -4.64 -24.17 9.04
C ILE A 177 -4.36 -24.91 7.71
N ASN A 178 -4.75 -26.16 7.60
CA ASN A 178 -4.59 -27.00 6.40
C ASN A 178 -5.74 -26.84 5.41
N LEU A 179 -6.83 -26.13 5.78
CA LEU A 179 -7.92 -25.86 4.85
C LEU A 179 -7.44 -25.01 3.66
N PRO A 180 -8.06 -25.21 2.48
CA PRO A 180 -7.76 -24.39 1.29
C PRO A 180 -7.84 -22.90 1.59
N LYS A 181 -6.94 -22.10 0.98
CA LYS A 181 -6.84 -20.65 1.20
C LYS A 181 -8.18 -19.94 1.01
N TYR A 182 -8.95 -20.28 -0.01
CA TYR A 182 -10.24 -19.66 -0.31
C TYR A 182 -11.29 -19.89 0.81
N ILE A 183 -11.25 -21.03 1.51
CA ILE A 183 -12.14 -21.30 2.66
C ILE A 183 -11.77 -20.41 3.83
N ARG A 184 -10.48 -20.30 4.17
CA ARG A 184 -10.00 -19.43 5.24
C ARG A 184 -10.27 -17.96 4.93
N ALA A 185 -10.05 -17.55 3.68
CA ALA A 185 -10.36 -16.22 3.17
C ALA A 185 -11.85 -15.89 3.26
N ALA A 186 -12.72 -16.80 2.80
CA ALA A 186 -14.17 -16.63 2.88
C ALA A 186 -14.66 -16.53 4.32
N ARG A 187 -14.16 -17.40 5.21
CA ARG A 187 -14.43 -17.31 6.65
C ARG A 187 -14.08 -15.94 7.21
N MET A 188 -12.87 -15.44 6.92
CA MET A 188 -12.42 -14.16 7.42
C MET A 188 -13.32 -13.02 6.96
N ILE A 189 -13.66 -12.94 5.68
CA ILE A 189 -14.56 -11.91 5.15
C ILE A 189 -15.94 -12.03 5.77
N TYR A 190 -16.51 -13.24 5.81
CA TYR A 190 -17.83 -13.47 6.38
C TYR A 190 -17.90 -13.05 7.85
N LEU A 191 -16.93 -13.47 8.69
CA LEU A 191 -16.91 -13.11 10.10
C LEU A 191 -16.76 -11.59 10.28
N ASN A 192 -15.89 -10.93 9.53
CA ASN A 192 -15.74 -9.49 9.58
C ASN A 192 -17.03 -8.75 9.18
N LYS A 193 -17.71 -9.21 8.12
CA LYS A 193 -18.98 -8.61 7.68
C LYS A 193 -20.15 -8.90 8.63
N ALA A 194 -20.17 -10.08 9.26
CA ALA A 194 -21.27 -10.54 10.11
C ALA A 194 -21.13 -10.19 11.60
N CYS A 195 -19.90 -9.97 12.09
CA CYS A 195 -19.65 -9.71 13.49
C CYS A 195 -20.10 -8.32 13.97
N PHE A 196 -20.03 -8.11 15.27
CA PHE A 196 -20.28 -6.82 15.91
C PHE A 196 -19.27 -5.77 15.44
N ASN A 197 -19.75 -4.67 14.87
CA ASN A 197 -18.98 -3.52 14.34
C ASN A 197 -17.91 -3.84 13.27
N GLY A 198 -17.86 -5.05 12.74
CA GLY A 198 -16.83 -5.44 11.78
C GLY A 198 -15.42 -5.52 12.39
N LEU A 199 -15.33 -5.85 13.67
CA LEU A 199 -14.05 -5.96 14.37
C LEU A 199 -13.32 -7.26 13.99
N TYR A 200 -12.00 -7.22 13.95
CA TYR A 200 -11.17 -8.41 13.99
C TYR A 200 -10.49 -8.48 15.36
N ARG A 201 -10.71 -9.54 16.10
CA ARG A 201 -10.09 -9.75 17.41
C ARG A 201 -9.95 -11.24 17.68
N VAL A 202 -8.81 -11.62 18.23
CA VAL A 202 -8.53 -12.98 18.69
C VAL A 202 -8.32 -13.00 20.20
N ASN A 203 -8.52 -14.15 20.81
CA ASN A 203 -8.20 -14.37 22.23
C ASN A 203 -6.72 -14.75 22.40
N SER A 204 -6.28 -15.00 23.65
CA SER A 204 -4.89 -15.38 23.98
C SER A 204 -4.41 -16.69 23.33
N LYS A 205 -5.33 -17.50 22.78
CA LYS A 205 -5.03 -18.72 22.02
C LYS A 205 -4.98 -18.49 20.51
N GLY A 206 -5.22 -17.27 20.05
CA GLY A 206 -5.24 -16.92 18.63
C GLY A 206 -6.59 -17.17 17.94
N TYR A 207 -7.65 -17.59 18.65
CA TYR A 207 -8.96 -17.87 18.07
C TYR A 207 -9.82 -16.60 17.97
N PHE A 208 -10.51 -16.43 16.83
CA PHE A 208 -11.43 -15.32 16.63
C PHE A 208 -12.56 -15.32 17.66
N ASN A 209 -12.78 -14.19 18.34
CA ASN A 209 -13.67 -14.15 19.51
C ASN A 209 -14.71 -13.01 19.51
N VAL A 210 -14.90 -12.33 18.38
CA VAL A 210 -15.93 -11.28 18.30
C VAL A 210 -17.34 -11.92 18.29
N PRO A 211 -18.33 -11.37 19.00
CA PRO A 211 -19.70 -11.87 18.96
C PRO A 211 -20.39 -11.51 17.62
N SER A 212 -21.48 -12.22 17.31
CA SER A 212 -22.36 -11.89 16.20
C SER A 212 -22.85 -10.45 16.27
N GLY A 213 -22.90 -9.77 15.12
CA GLY A 213 -23.51 -8.46 14.96
C GLY A 213 -25.03 -8.49 14.88
N LYS A 214 -25.66 -9.68 15.00
CA LYS A 214 -27.12 -9.92 14.93
C LYS A 214 -27.77 -9.31 13.68
N LYS A 215 -27.05 -9.34 12.57
CA LYS A 215 -27.54 -8.86 11.28
C LYS A 215 -28.54 -9.87 10.72
N LYS A 216 -29.58 -9.38 10.07
CA LYS A 216 -30.53 -10.24 9.35
C LYS A 216 -30.00 -10.68 7.99
N ILE A 217 -29.21 -9.83 7.34
CA ILE A 217 -28.61 -10.03 6.02
C ILE A 217 -27.15 -9.61 6.10
N VAL A 218 -26.28 -10.38 5.47
CA VAL A 218 -24.85 -10.08 5.37
C VAL A 218 -24.44 -10.12 3.92
N ASN A 219 -23.91 -9.03 3.40
CA ASN A 219 -23.34 -8.95 2.06
C ASN A 219 -21.81 -9.14 2.16
N CYS A 220 -21.34 -10.32 1.81
CA CYS A 220 -19.91 -10.67 1.85
C CYS A 220 -19.24 -10.40 0.51
N PHE A 221 -19.98 -10.59 -0.61
CA PHE A 221 -19.50 -10.46 -1.96
C PHE A 221 -20.06 -9.21 -2.64
N ASP A 222 -19.32 -8.11 -2.56
CA ASP A 222 -19.55 -6.92 -3.36
C ASP A 222 -18.95 -7.14 -4.75
N ARG A 223 -19.81 -7.47 -5.71
CA ARG A 223 -19.40 -7.93 -7.05
C ARG A 223 -18.45 -6.94 -7.72
N ASP A 224 -18.83 -5.69 -7.82
CA ASP A 224 -18.08 -4.70 -8.58
C ASP A 224 -16.72 -4.41 -7.94
N ASN A 225 -16.69 -4.27 -6.63
CA ASN A 225 -15.46 -4.06 -5.89
C ASN A 225 -14.52 -5.28 -5.98
N PHE A 226 -15.04 -6.50 -5.88
CA PHE A 226 -14.24 -7.72 -5.95
C PHE A 226 -13.67 -7.97 -7.35
N GLU A 227 -14.43 -7.71 -8.41
CA GLU A 227 -13.91 -7.80 -9.78
C GLU A 227 -12.83 -6.72 -10.04
N ASN A 228 -12.99 -5.50 -9.52
CA ASN A 228 -11.98 -4.46 -9.61
C ASN A 228 -10.72 -4.83 -8.80
N LEU A 229 -10.87 -5.41 -7.61
CA LEU A 229 -9.74 -5.95 -6.83
C LEU A 229 -9.00 -7.03 -7.62
N ARG A 230 -9.72 -8.02 -8.18
CA ARG A 230 -9.13 -9.06 -9.02
C ARG A 230 -8.36 -8.46 -10.19
N LEU A 231 -8.97 -7.52 -10.92
CA LEU A 231 -8.32 -6.85 -12.05
C LEU A 231 -7.04 -6.12 -11.61
N PHE A 232 -7.07 -5.39 -10.51
CA PHE A 232 -5.93 -4.69 -9.94
C PHE A 232 -4.77 -5.65 -9.63
N PHE A 233 -5.03 -6.73 -8.88
CA PHE A 233 -3.98 -7.67 -8.48
C PHE A 233 -3.44 -8.50 -9.65
N LYS A 234 -4.21 -8.70 -10.71
CA LYS A 234 -3.77 -9.41 -11.92
C LYS A 234 -2.95 -8.56 -12.87
N THR A 235 -3.26 -7.28 -12.99
CA THR A 235 -2.63 -6.40 -13.98
C THR A 235 -1.35 -5.76 -13.46
N LYS A 236 -1.18 -5.65 -12.13
CA LYS A 236 -0.03 -5.01 -11.52
C LYS A 236 1.04 -6.03 -11.08
N LYS A 237 2.30 -5.59 -11.04
CA LYS A 237 3.42 -6.40 -10.55
C LYS A 237 3.39 -6.43 -9.02
N SER A 238 2.77 -7.45 -8.45
CA SER A 238 2.56 -7.54 -7.02
C SER A 238 3.24 -8.75 -6.38
N ALA A 239 3.79 -8.55 -5.18
CA ALA A 239 4.21 -9.61 -4.28
C ALA A 239 3.36 -9.53 -3.01
N ILE A 240 2.78 -10.65 -2.60
CA ILE A 240 1.96 -10.78 -1.38
C ILE A 240 2.66 -11.78 -0.47
N THR A 241 2.88 -11.39 0.79
CA THR A 241 3.63 -12.22 1.74
C THR A 241 2.96 -12.22 3.12
N ASN A 242 3.13 -13.34 3.83
CA ASN A 242 2.76 -13.48 5.23
C ASN A 242 4.03 -13.80 6.03
N GLN A 243 4.75 -12.78 6.43
CA GLN A 243 6.02 -12.94 7.12
C GLN A 243 6.29 -11.76 8.06
N ASP A 244 7.40 -11.82 8.77
CA ASP A 244 7.87 -10.70 9.60
C ASP A 244 8.11 -9.45 8.75
N PHE A 245 7.75 -8.26 9.29
CA PHE A 245 7.82 -6.98 8.57
C PHE A 245 9.24 -6.65 8.08
N GLU A 246 10.28 -7.01 8.83
CA GLU A 246 11.67 -6.79 8.45
C GLU A 246 12.05 -7.62 7.20
N LYS A 247 11.58 -8.88 7.14
CA LYS A 247 11.78 -9.73 5.95
C LYS A 247 11.02 -9.19 4.74
N ALA A 248 9.81 -8.65 4.97
CA ALA A 248 8.95 -8.11 3.90
C ALA A 248 9.61 -6.95 3.15
N VAL A 249 10.44 -6.13 3.82
CA VAL A 249 11.13 -4.99 3.20
C VAL A 249 12.60 -5.26 2.84
N LYS A 250 13.10 -6.49 3.05
CA LYS A 250 14.51 -6.85 2.83
C LYS A 250 15.01 -6.50 1.42
N ASN A 251 14.14 -6.63 0.43
CA ASN A 251 14.44 -6.43 -0.99
C ASN A 251 14.20 -4.97 -1.46
N ALA A 252 13.87 -4.04 -0.55
CA ALA A 252 13.75 -2.63 -0.88
C ALA A 252 15.13 -2.03 -1.21
N LYS A 253 15.16 -1.18 -2.25
CA LYS A 253 16.35 -0.56 -2.82
C LYS A 253 16.20 0.96 -2.86
N SER A 254 17.31 1.66 -3.09
CA SER A 254 17.28 3.11 -3.31
C SER A 254 16.21 3.51 -4.35
N GLY A 255 15.42 4.53 -4.04
CA GLY A 255 14.31 5.01 -4.85
C GLY A 255 13.01 4.22 -4.73
N ASP A 256 12.94 3.13 -3.92
CA ASP A 256 11.68 2.51 -3.54
C ASP A 256 11.01 3.32 -2.41
N PHE A 257 9.69 3.15 -2.25
CA PHE A 257 8.91 3.78 -1.19
C PHE A 257 8.30 2.73 -0.25
N VAL A 258 8.49 2.89 1.05
CA VAL A 258 7.95 2.01 2.11
C VAL A 258 7.02 2.82 3.01
N TYR A 259 5.81 2.34 3.22
CA TYR A 259 4.88 2.87 4.20
C TYR A 259 4.69 1.88 5.36
N PHE A 260 5.05 2.31 6.56
CA PHE A 260 4.83 1.56 7.79
C PHE A 260 3.61 2.08 8.55
N ASP A 261 2.63 1.21 8.77
CA ASP A 261 1.45 1.44 9.62
C ASP A 261 1.36 0.32 10.67
N PRO A 262 2.32 0.27 11.62
CA PRO A 262 2.37 -0.79 12.64
C PRO A 262 1.21 -0.65 13.63
N PRO A 263 0.93 -1.63 14.47
CA PRO A 263 0.17 -1.39 15.69
C PRO A 263 0.80 -0.26 16.50
N TYR A 264 -0.03 0.75 16.88
CA TYR A 264 0.47 1.99 17.46
C TYR A 264 0.90 1.84 18.91
N ASP A 265 1.90 2.62 19.29
CA ASP A 265 2.29 2.79 20.69
C ASP A 265 1.16 3.39 21.53
N THR A 266 1.16 3.14 22.81
CA THR A 266 0.13 3.62 23.74
C THR A 266 0.69 4.65 24.71
N TRP A 267 -0.12 5.69 25.07
CA TRP A 267 0.29 6.73 26.04
C TRP A 267 0.43 6.24 27.48
N GLU A 268 -0.07 5.06 27.78
CA GLU A 268 -0.04 4.56 29.15
C GLU A 268 1.10 3.58 29.33
N ASP A 269 2.05 3.93 30.22
CA ASP A 269 2.99 2.98 30.85
C ASP A 269 2.26 2.02 31.80
N LYS A 270 1.13 1.53 31.37
CA LYS A 270 0.48 0.46 32.09
C LYS A 270 1.20 -0.83 31.72
N ASP A 271 2.15 -1.22 32.58
CA ASP A 271 2.31 -2.61 32.99
C ASP A 271 0.97 -3.15 33.56
N SER A 272 -0.14 -2.83 32.91
CA SER A 272 -1.43 -3.37 33.25
C SER A 272 -1.43 -4.78 32.74
N PHE A 273 -1.43 -5.71 33.65
CA PHE A 273 -1.61 -7.16 33.53
C PHE A 273 -2.83 -7.60 32.68
N THR A 274 -3.40 -6.71 31.87
CA THR A 274 -4.56 -6.94 31.00
C THR A 274 -4.25 -7.05 29.53
N SER A 275 -2.99 -6.92 29.08
CA SER A 275 -2.62 -7.27 27.70
C SER A 275 -2.32 -8.76 27.63
N TYR A 276 -3.36 -9.56 27.53
CA TYR A 276 -3.27 -11.01 27.25
C TYR A 276 -2.83 -11.31 25.81
N ASP A 277 -2.17 -10.39 25.15
CA ASP A 277 -1.66 -10.59 23.80
C ASP A 277 -0.15 -10.86 23.87
N LYS A 278 0.20 -12.13 23.95
CA LYS A 278 1.62 -12.59 23.94
C LYS A 278 2.36 -12.27 22.65
N ASN A 279 1.66 -11.74 21.64
CA ASN A 279 2.20 -11.29 20.36
C ASN A 279 1.97 -9.79 20.13
N ALA A 280 1.72 -9.00 21.19
CA ALA A 280 1.52 -7.56 21.05
C ALA A 280 2.77 -6.90 20.47
N PHE A 281 2.59 -6.04 19.48
CA PHE A 281 3.62 -5.19 18.90
C PHE A 281 3.99 -4.12 19.96
N GLY A 282 4.82 -4.51 20.92
CA GLY A 282 5.21 -3.69 22.07
C GLY A 282 6.43 -2.82 21.81
N LYS A 283 6.95 -2.20 22.88
CA LYS A 283 8.08 -1.26 22.81
C LYS A 283 9.34 -1.87 22.15
N GLU A 284 9.61 -3.15 22.34
CA GLU A 284 10.76 -3.83 21.69
C GLU A 284 10.57 -3.96 20.18
N GLU A 285 9.35 -4.28 19.73
CA GLU A 285 9.03 -4.31 18.31
C GLU A 285 9.07 -2.91 17.68
N GLN A 286 8.66 -1.87 18.41
CA GLN A 286 8.80 -0.48 17.97
C GLN A 286 10.27 -0.08 17.81
N LYS A 287 11.16 -0.48 18.73
CA LYS A 287 12.62 -0.28 18.61
C LYS A 287 13.17 -1.00 17.38
N ARG A 288 12.82 -2.28 17.21
CA ARG A 288 13.24 -3.07 16.05
C ARG A 288 12.77 -2.43 14.74
N LEU A 289 11.54 -1.90 14.70
CA LEU A 289 11.02 -1.18 13.54
C LEU A 289 11.81 0.11 13.26
N ALA A 290 12.19 0.86 14.30
CA ALA A 290 13.03 2.04 14.14
C ALA A 290 14.42 1.70 13.57
N ASP A 291 15.01 0.57 13.95
CA ASP A 291 16.26 0.09 13.36
C ASP A 291 16.10 -0.29 11.89
N VAL A 292 14.97 -0.92 11.52
CA VAL A 292 14.63 -1.22 10.12
C VAL A 292 14.46 0.07 9.33
N TYR A 293 13.75 1.05 9.88
CA TYR A 293 13.55 2.36 9.30
C TYR A 293 14.89 3.06 8.99
N LYS A 294 15.81 3.12 9.97
CA LYS A 294 17.16 3.69 9.81
C LYS A 294 17.95 2.98 8.71
N ARG A 295 17.90 1.65 8.67
CA ARG A 295 18.60 0.86 7.63
C ARG A 295 18.05 1.14 6.22
N LEU A 296 16.75 1.28 6.06
CA LEU A 296 16.12 1.64 4.79
C LEU A 296 16.49 3.04 4.36
N SER A 297 16.44 4.00 5.29
CA SER A 297 16.86 5.39 5.06
C SER A 297 18.31 5.46 4.56
N ASN A 298 19.23 4.75 5.20
CA ASN A 298 20.65 4.69 4.81
C ASN A 298 20.86 4.03 3.44
N LYS A 299 19.91 3.23 2.96
CA LYS A 299 19.92 2.66 1.59
C LYS A 299 19.35 3.59 0.53
N GLY A 300 18.85 4.78 0.90
CA GLY A 300 18.18 5.70 -0.01
C GLY A 300 16.75 5.26 -0.38
N VAL A 301 16.09 4.49 0.48
CA VAL A 301 14.67 4.15 0.37
C VAL A 301 13.87 5.30 0.98
N TYR A 302 12.81 5.74 0.33
CA TYR A 302 11.85 6.69 0.91
C TYR A 302 10.97 5.96 1.93
N VAL A 303 10.84 6.49 3.13
CA VAL A 303 10.06 5.84 4.18
C VAL A 303 9.11 6.84 4.84
N ILE A 304 7.84 6.44 4.95
CA ILE A 304 6.86 7.07 5.85
C ILE A 304 6.47 6.05 6.92
N LEU A 305 6.38 6.51 8.16
CA LEU A 305 5.83 5.74 9.25
C LEU A 305 4.74 6.55 9.94
N SER A 306 3.59 5.93 10.21
CA SER A 306 2.54 6.49 11.06
C SER A 306 2.54 5.85 12.43
N ASN A 307 2.30 6.66 13.48
CA ASN A 307 2.18 6.18 14.86
C ASN A 307 1.46 7.22 15.74
N HIS A 308 1.21 6.90 17.00
CA HIS A 308 0.78 7.88 17.98
C HIS A 308 1.91 8.85 18.35
N ASN A 309 1.56 10.10 18.67
CA ASN A 309 2.49 11.13 19.10
C ASN A 309 2.90 10.95 20.57
N THR A 310 3.58 9.85 20.91
CA THR A 310 4.12 9.59 22.25
C THR A 310 5.56 10.05 22.37
N ASP A 311 6.02 10.37 23.60
CA ASP A 311 7.42 10.73 23.85
C ASP A 311 8.37 9.60 23.42
N PHE A 312 7.95 8.35 23.59
CA PHE A 312 8.71 7.18 23.18
C PHE A 312 8.92 7.14 21.66
N ILE A 313 7.87 7.34 20.88
CA ILE A 313 7.97 7.38 19.41
C ILE A 313 8.80 8.58 18.96
N ARG A 314 8.60 9.77 19.56
CA ARG A 314 9.42 10.95 19.26
C ARG A 314 10.91 10.70 19.50
N GLU A 315 11.27 10.03 20.59
CA GLU A 315 12.68 9.72 20.89
C GLU A 315 13.26 8.71 19.90
N LEU A 316 12.50 7.68 19.50
CA LEU A 316 12.96 6.67 18.50
C LEU A 316 13.28 7.30 17.13
N TYR A 317 12.52 8.32 16.73
CA TYR A 317 12.61 8.92 15.40
C TYR A 317 13.09 10.36 15.41
N LYS A 318 13.74 10.83 16.49
CA LYS A 318 14.20 12.21 16.66
C LYS A 318 15.15 12.74 15.58
N ASP A 319 15.85 11.85 14.89
CA ASP A 319 16.79 12.18 13.82
C ASP A 319 16.09 12.35 12.45
N PHE A 320 14.76 12.25 12.39
CA PHE A 320 13.94 12.31 11.19
C PHE A 320 12.86 13.41 11.28
N HIS A 321 12.18 13.69 10.18
CA HIS A 321 11.12 14.70 10.16
C HIS A 321 9.85 14.13 10.79
N ILE A 322 9.41 14.68 11.90
CA ILE A 322 8.19 14.28 12.63
C ILE A 322 7.10 15.31 12.37
N ASN A 323 6.10 14.94 11.57
CA ASN A 323 4.94 15.77 11.26
C ASN A 323 3.77 15.34 12.15
N VAL A 324 3.29 16.26 13.02
CA VAL A 324 2.12 15.98 13.87
C VAL A 324 0.86 16.24 13.09
N VAL A 325 -0.04 15.25 13.06
CA VAL A 325 -1.31 15.31 12.37
C VAL A 325 -2.47 15.06 13.33
N PRO A 326 -3.51 15.91 13.34
CA PRO A 326 -4.69 15.67 14.17
C PRO A 326 -5.49 14.49 13.61
N ALA A 327 -5.84 13.54 14.47
CA ALA A 327 -6.67 12.39 14.12
C ALA A 327 -7.88 12.30 15.06
N LYS A 328 -9.06 11.90 14.54
CA LYS A 328 -10.24 11.66 15.35
C LYS A 328 -10.35 10.18 15.69
N ARG A 329 -10.38 9.85 16.98
CA ARG A 329 -10.70 8.48 17.42
C ARG A 329 -12.12 8.10 17.01
N MET A 330 -12.26 7.16 16.08
CA MET A 330 -13.56 6.65 15.61
C MET A 330 -14.12 5.49 16.47
N ILE A 331 -13.29 4.81 17.25
CA ILE A 331 -13.70 3.62 18.02
C ILE A 331 -13.21 3.74 19.45
N ASN A 332 -14.13 4.07 20.37
CA ASN A 332 -13.94 3.86 21.80
C ASN A 332 -15.22 3.24 22.39
N SER A 333 -15.07 2.28 23.29
CA SER A 333 -16.18 1.63 24.00
C SER A 333 -16.89 2.55 25.01
N LYS A 334 -16.27 3.70 25.38
CA LYS A 334 -16.85 4.72 26.27
C LYS A 334 -17.00 6.04 25.53
N ALA A 335 -18.19 6.66 25.67
CA ALA A 335 -18.52 7.92 24.98
C ALA A 335 -17.61 9.09 25.39
N ASP A 336 -17.11 9.12 26.62
CA ASP A 336 -16.25 10.17 27.18
C ASP A 336 -14.77 10.11 26.71
N GLY A 337 -14.40 9.07 25.94
CA GLY A 337 -13.04 8.89 25.40
C GLY A 337 -12.88 9.32 23.92
N ARG A 338 -13.85 10.06 23.35
CA ARG A 338 -13.77 10.60 21.99
C ARG A 338 -13.09 11.96 22.00
N GLY A 339 -11.73 11.96 22.09
CA GLY A 339 -10.93 13.16 22.00
C GLY A 339 -10.14 13.20 20.69
N GLU A 340 -9.66 14.37 20.30
CA GLU A 340 -8.61 14.49 19.30
C GLU A 340 -7.36 13.79 19.81
N VAL A 341 -6.79 12.95 18.98
CA VAL A 341 -5.56 12.21 19.26
C VAL A 341 -4.56 12.69 18.24
N GLU A 342 -3.37 13.03 18.69
CA GLU A 342 -2.30 13.38 17.79
C GLU A 342 -1.63 12.11 17.27
N GLU A 343 -1.56 11.99 15.95
CA GLU A 343 -0.71 11.01 15.28
C GLU A 343 0.53 11.71 14.72
N VAL A 344 1.56 10.95 14.42
CA VAL A 344 2.74 11.43 13.73
C VAL A 344 2.92 10.72 12.41
N LEU A 345 3.35 11.47 11.40
CA LEU A 345 3.95 10.95 10.18
C LEU A 345 5.44 11.26 10.22
N VAL A 346 6.25 10.21 10.26
CA VAL A 346 7.72 10.33 10.25
C VAL A 346 8.21 10.09 8.83
N THR A 347 8.98 11.03 8.27
CA THR A 347 9.61 10.91 6.95
C THR A 347 11.12 11.03 7.05
N ASN A 348 11.86 10.35 6.15
CA ASN A 348 13.32 10.44 6.05
C ASN A 348 13.79 11.39 4.93
N TYR A 349 12.89 12.20 4.41
CA TYR A 349 13.10 13.22 3.37
C TYR A 349 12.21 14.44 3.65
N GLU A 350 12.51 15.58 3.02
CA GLU A 350 11.78 16.84 3.10
C GLU A 350 10.59 16.89 2.13
#